data_08067b6b85bb46d2aa40c23b8cb71f7d
#
_entry.id   08067b6b85bb46d2aa40c23b8cb71f7d
#
_cell.length_a   1.000
_cell.length_b   1.000
_cell.length_c   1.000
_cell.angle_alpha   90.00
_cell.angle_beta   90.00
_cell.angle_gamma   90.00
#
_symmetry.space_group_name_H-M   'P 1'
#
loop_
_entity.id
_entity.type
_entity.pdbx_description
1 polymer ?
#
loop_
_entity_poly.entity_id
_entity_poly.type
_entity_poly.pdbx_seq_one_letter_code
_entity_poly.pdbx_strand_id
1 'polypeptide(L)'
;NNTNISIDTIGGHLSRLTSMGPGQIDSTVFAFGQVGNFQGMSQRAWAYGVEMGYQLPDLWASPWLRVGVNSGSGDTNKKDKNTHGTFFQMLPTAWLYAQFPFYNMMNNQDVFVQAILKPDPKVNIRWDYHSLSVNSTQDLVYSSSGAGNQKLFGYLGTPTNGFGNLANLTHVSVSYKPIENLTFTAFYAHAFGQQILSSNYTSNQGNYGFFETTVSF
;
A
#
# COMPACT_ATOMS: atom_id res chain seq x y z
N ASN A 1 -25.13 -20.41 -1.43
CA ASN A 1 -24.00 -19.49 -1.28
C ASN A 1 -23.38 -19.26 -2.66
N ASN A 2 -23.62 -18.09 -3.24
CA ASN A 2 -22.96 -17.71 -4.49
C ASN A 2 -21.58 -17.16 -4.13
N THR A 3 -20.55 -17.99 -4.29
CA THR A 3 -19.13 -17.62 -4.04
C THR A 3 -18.40 -17.29 -5.34
N ASN A 4 -19.15 -17.11 -6.44
CA ASN A 4 -18.54 -16.82 -7.74
C ASN A 4 -18.05 -15.37 -7.80
N ILE A 5 -16.78 -15.20 -8.13
CA ILE A 5 -16.13 -13.91 -8.37
C ILE A 5 -15.63 -13.93 -9.81
N SER A 6 -16.09 -12.97 -10.61
CA SER A 6 -15.65 -12.74 -11.98
C SER A 6 -15.51 -11.25 -12.20
N ILE A 7 -14.31 -10.73 -12.07
CA ILE A 7 -14.00 -9.29 -12.11
C ILE A 7 -13.00 -9.03 -13.22
N ASP A 8 -13.37 -8.12 -14.11
CA ASP A 8 -12.47 -7.54 -15.09
C ASP A 8 -11.86 -6.26 -14.53
N THR A 9 -10.53 -6.15 -14.60
CA THR A 9 -9.79 -4.96 -14.19
C THR A 9 -9.15 -4.33 -15.42
N ILE A 10 -9.48 -3.08 -15.68
CA ILE A 10 -8.98 -2.31 -16.82
C ILE A 10 -8.30 -1.06 -16.28
N GLY A 11 -7.11 -0.75 -16.80
CA GLY A 11 -6.39 0.44 -16.39
C GLY A 11 -5.01 0.53 -17.01
N GLY A 12 -4.21 1.45 -16.51
CA GLY A 12 -2.85 1.67 -16.98
C GLY A 12 -2.05 2.54 -16.04
N HIS A 13 -0.77 2.67 -16.37
CA HIS A 13 0.15 3.54 -15.65
C HIS A 13 1.01 4.33 -16.62
N LEU A 14 1.46 5.49 -16.18
CA LEU A 14 2.45 6.31 -16.85
C LEU A 14 3.53 6.69 -15.83
N SER A 15 4.78 6.39 -16.17
CA SER A 15 5.94 6.81 -15.39
C SER A 15 6.87 7.64 -16.26
N ARG A 16 7.42 8.70 -15.68
CA ARG A 16 8.33 9.62 -16.36
C ARG A 16 9.49 9.99 -15.44
N LEU A 17 10.68 10.06 -16.02
CA LEU A 17 11.88 10.63 -15.42
C LEU A 17 12.34 11.81 -16.27
N THR A 18 12.61 12.95 -15.65
CA THR A 18 13.00 14.18 -16.34
C THR A 18 14.08 14.90 -15.55
N SER A 19 15.16 15.29 -16.19
CA SER A 19 16.20 16.13 -15.58
C SER A 19 15.64 17.52 -15.29
N MET A 20 15.90 18.05 -14.10
CA MET A 20 15.47 19.36 -13.66
C MET A 20 16.49 19.98 -12.70
N GLY A 21 17.15 21.05 -13.17
CA GLY A 21 18.23 21.68 -12.39
C GLY A 21 19.36 20.70 -12.06
N PRO A 22 19.83 20.66 -10.81
CA PRO A 22 20.90 19.74 -10.39
C PRO A 22 20.43 18.32 -10.15
N GLY A 23 19.15 18.01 -10.39
CA GLY A 23 18.56 16.71 -10.08
C GLY A 23 17.63 16.19 -11.15
N GLN A 24 16.83 15.21 -10.76
CA GLN A 24 15.87 14.51 -11.59
C GLN A 24 14.51 14.44 -10.89
N ILE A 25 13.44 14.75 -11.61
CA ILE A 25 12.07 14.49 -11.17
C ILE A 25 11.63 13.17 -11.76
N ASP A 26 11.15 12.28 -10.90
CA ASP A 26 10.34 11.13 -11.29
C ASP A 26 8.87 11.38 -10.97
N SER A 27 7.99 10.83 -11.78
CA SER A 27 6.56 10.85 -11.54
C SER A 27 5.92 9.54 -12.02
N THR A 28 4.96 9.04 -11.26
CA THR A 28 4.16 7.88 -11.63
C THR A 28 2.70 8.19 -11.37
N VAL A 29 1.85 7.88 -12.34
CA VAL A 29 0.40 7.94 -12.22
C VAL A 29 -0.16 6.61 -12.70
N PHE A 30 -1.08 6.02 -11.95
CA PHE A 30 -1.85 4.88 -12.40
C PHE A 30 -3.33 5.03 -12.06
N ALA A 31 -4.19 4.36 -12.84
CA ALA A 31 -5.61 4.25 -12.55
C ALA A 31 -6.17 2.95 -13.08
N PHE A 32 -7.06 2.33 -12.31
CA PHE A 32 -7.74 1.07 -12.61
C PHE A 32 -9.24 1.19 -12.33
N GLY A 33 -10.07 0.65 -13.21
CA GLY A 33 -11.49 0.43 -13.02
C GLY A 33 -11.80 -1.06 -12.95
N GLN A 34 -12.79 -1.44 -12.16
CA GLN A 34 -13.25 -2.82 -12.05
C GLN A 34 -14.74 -2.92 -12.34
N VAL A 35 -15.10 -3.92 -13.13
CA VAL A 35 -16.48 -4.31 -13.46
C VAL A 35 -16.61 -5.82 -13.39
N GLY A 36 -17.84 -6.32 -13.26
CA GLY A 36 -18.11 -7.76 -13.26
C GLY A 36 -19.04 -8.19 -12.16
N ASN A 37 -18.78 -9.35 -11.58
CA ASN A 37 -19.60 -9.96 -10.51
C ASN A 37 -18.76 -10.28 -9.29
N PHE A 38 -19.25 -9.87 -8.12
CA PHE A 38 -18.72 -10.25 -6.82
C PHE A 38 -19.81 -10.91 -5.99
N GLN A 39 -19.81 -12.25 -5.94
CA GLN A 39 -20.74 -13.04 -5.13
C GLN A 39 -22.25 -12.75 -5.44
N GLY A 40 -22.56 -12.45 -6.69
CA GLY A 40 -23.93 -12.12 -7.14
C GLY A 40 -24.24 -10.62 -7.21
N MET A 41 -23.34 -9.76 -6.72
CA MET A 41 -23.44 -8.30 -6.83
C MET A 41 -22.68 -7.80 -8.05
N SER A 42 -23.11 -6.69 -8.63
CA SER A 42 -22.38 -6.00 -9.71
C SER A 42 -21.14 -5.31 -9.13
N GLN A 43 -19.96 -5.71 -9.57
CA GLN A 43 -18.69 -5.04 -9.20
C GLN A 43 -18.59 -3.70 -9.91
N ARG A 44 -18.34 -2.63 -9.14
CA ARG A 44 -18.04 -1.27 -9.64
C ARG A 44 -17.07 -0.59 -8.71
N ALA A 45 -15.79 -0.66 -9.03
CA ALA A 45 -14.75 -0.16 -8.14
C ALA A 45 -13.62 0.50 -8.94
N TRP A 46 -12.80 1.26 -8.24
CA TRP A 46 -11.65 1.96 -8.82
C TRP A 46 -10.47 1.99 -7.86
N ALA A 47 -9.27 2.16 -8.43
CA ALA A 47 -8.07 2.51 -7.69
C ALA A 47 -7.21 3.46 -8.52
N TYR A 48 -6.50 4.36 -7.85
CA TYR A 48 -5.51 5.21 -8.48
C TYR A 48 -4.34 5.50 -7.55
N GLY A 49 -3.22 5.94 -8.14
CA GLY A 49 -2.09 6.50 -7.41
C GLY A 49 -1.42 7.59 -8.22
N VAL A 50 -0.89 8.57 -7.50
CA VAL A 50 -0.07 9.66 -8.04
C VAL A 50 1.13 9.83 -7.13
N GLU A 51 2.32 9.75 -7.71
CA GLU A 51 3.57 9.87 -6.99
C GLU A 51 4.51 10.80 -7.73
N MET A 52 5.29 11.54 -6.97
CA MET A 52 6.34 12.40 -7.51
C MET A 52 7.55 12.37 -6.58
N GLY A 53 8.74 12.33 -7.17
CA GLY A 53 10.01 12.37 -6.46
C GLY A 53 10.99 13.35 -7.06
N TYR A 54 11.94 13.78 -6.24
CA TYR A 54 13.09 14.55 -6.68
C TYR A 54 14.37 13.95 -6.12
N GLN A 55 15.26 13.54 -7.00
CA GLN A 55 16.53 12.94 -6.68
C GLN A 55 17.68 13.90 -7.02
N LEU A 56 18.67 13.98 -6.14
CA LEU A 56 19.91 14.74 -6.31
C LEU A 56 21.10 13.76 -6.41
N PRO A 57 21.35 13.19 -7.61
CA PRO A 57 22.32 12.10 -7.77
C PRO A 57 23.77 12.51 -7.46
N ASP A 58 24.12 13.77 -7.66
CA ASP A 58 25.48 14.28 -7.48
C ASP A 58 25.77 14.76 -6.05
N LEU A 59 24.75 14.80 -5.17
CA LEU A 59 24.96 15.10 -3.76
C LEU A 59 25.39 13.84 -2.99
N TRP A 60 26.10 14.06 -1.88
CA TRP A 60 26.43 12.98 -0.96
C TRP A 60 25.15 12.20 -0.57
N ALA A 61 25.26 10.88 -0.55
CA ALA A 61 24.17 9.93 -0.33
C ALA A 61 23.05 9.97 -1.40
N SER A 62 23.19 10.70 -2.51
CA SER A 62 22.22 10.77 -3.61
C SER A 62 20.77 10.85 -3.13
N PRO A 63 20.40 11.83 -2.29
CA PRO A 63 19.09 11.87 -1.64
C PRO A 63 17.96 11.91 -2.66
N TRP A 64 16.93 11.08 -2.43
CA TRP A 64 15.74 10.99 -3.23
C TRP A 64 14.52 11.12 -2.32
N LEU A 65 13.82 12.24 -2.43
CA LEU A 65 12.59 12.52 -1.68
C LEU A 65 11.38 12.27 -2.58
N ARG A 66 10.38 11.57 -2.08
CA ARG A 66 9.15 11.26 -2.80
C ARG A 66 7.93 11.53 -1.93
N VAL A 67 6.85 11.92 -2.58
CA VAL A 67 5.52 12.07 -1.99
C VAL A 67 4.50 11.43 -2.91
N GLY A 68 3.40 10.97 -2.35
CA GLY A 68 2.35 10.39 -3.17
C GLY A 68 1.06 10.14 -2.42
N VAL A 69 0.06 9.77 -3.20
CA VAL A 69 -1.24 9.30 -2.72
C VAL A 69 -1.63 8.06 -3.51
N ASN A 70 -2.08 7.03 -2.78
CA ASN A 70 -2.67 5.82 -3.34
C ASN A 70 -4.06 5.65 -2.76
N SER A 71 -5.01 5.28 -3.59
CA SER A 71 -6.41 5.19 -3.17
C SER A 71 -7.13 4.07 -3.89
N GLY A 72 -7.93 3.30 -3.15
CA GLY A 72 -8.82 2.29 -3.69
C GLY A 72 -10.21 2.40 -3.08
N SER A 73 -11.23 2.33 -3.91
CA SER A 73 -12.62 2.54 -3.49
C SER A 73 -13.07 1.54 -2.42
N GLY A 74 -13.98 2.00 -1.57
CA GLY A 74 -14.77 1.20 -0.64
C GLY A 74 -16.24 1.22 -1.01
N ASP A 75 -17.02 0.31 -0.45
CA ASP A 75 -18.46 0.29 -0.60
C ASP A 75 -19.09 1.45 0.20
N THR A 76 -19.87 2.28 -0.47
CA THR A 76 -20.52 3.43 0.15
C THR A 76 -21.92 3.14 0.67
N ASN A 77 -22.47 1.94 0.41
CA ASN A 77 -23.81 1.56 0.81
C ASN A 77 -23.96 0.07 1.12
N LYS A 78 -23.58 -0.34 2.32
CA LYS A 78 -23.74 -1.75 2.80
C LYS A 78 -25.16 -2.32 2.71
N LYS A 79 -26.17 -1.48 2.55
CA LYS A 79 -27.57 -1.93 2.42
C LYS A 79 -27.91 -2.30 0.98
N ASP A 80 -27.17 -1.79 0.02
CA ASP A 80 -27.33 -2.18 -1.39
C ASP A 80 -26.72 -3.59 -1.58
N LYS A 81 -27.59 -4.53 -1.90
CA LYS A 81 -27.22 -5.93 -2.19
C LYS A 81 -26.97 -6.19 -3.68
N ASN A 82 -27.06 -5.15 -4.50
CA ASN A 82 -26.92 -5.26 -5.94
C ASN A 82 -25.53 -4.82 -6.43
N THR A 83 -24.86 -3.94 -5.69
CA THR A 83 -23.56 -3.38 -6.08
C THR A 83 -22.51 -3.62 -5.00
N HIS A 84 -21.31 -3.97 -5.42
CA HIS A 84 -20.10 -4.05 -4.59
C HIS A 84 -19.11 -3.00 -5.06
N GLY A 85 -18.86 -2.00 -4.21
CA GLY A 85 -18.05 -0.82 -4.52
C GLY A 85 -16.58 -0.90 -4.07
N THR A 86 -16.21 -1.96 -3.34
CA THR A 86 -14.85 -2.12 -2.84
C THR A 86 -13.91 -2.58 -3.93
N PHE A 87 -12.80 -1.88 -4.13
CA PHE A 87 -11.75 -2.31 -5.04
C PHE A 87 -11.20 -3.67 -4.61
N PHE A 88 -11.26 -4.65 -5.51
CA PHE A 88 -10.79 -5.99 -5.25
C PHE A 88 -9.32 -6.13 -5.66
N GLN A 89 -8.42 -6.15 -4.70
CA GLN A 89 -7.01 -6.38 -4.95
C GLN A 89 -6.75 -7.90 -5.06
N MET A 90 -6.57 -8.41 -6.28
CA MET A 90 -6.40 -9.84 -6.53
C MET A 90 -5.14 -10.43 -5.90
N LEU A 91 -4.03 -9.70 -5.99
CA LEU A 91 -2.75 -10.11 -5.42
C LEU A 91 -2.35 -9.09 -4.36
N PRO A 92 -2.22 -9.48 -3.11
CA PRO A 92 -1.76 -8.57 -2.06
C PRO A 92 -0.28 -8.23 -2.32
N THR A 93 -0.05 -7.04 -2.87
CA THR A 93 1.28 -6.45 -3.06
C THR A 93 1.55 -5.38 -2.00
N ALA A 94 1.21 -5.68 -0.75
CA ALA A 94 1.41 -4.80 0.40
C ALA A 94 2.83 -4.21 0.47
N TRP A 95 3.80 -4.98 0.02
CA TRP A 95 5.23 -4.68 0.04
C TRP A 95 5.67 -3.57 -0.92
N LEU A 96 4.84 -3.17 -1.89
CA LEU A 96 5.21 -2.15 -2.85
C LEU A 96 5.23 -0.75 -2.21
N TYR A 97 4.21 -0.44 -1.41
CA TYR A 97 4.01 0.89 -0.82
C TYR A 97 4.34 0.90 0.67
N ALA A 98 3.63 0.12 1.47
CA ALA A 98 3.86 0.02 2.91
C ALA A 98 4.03 -1.43 3.33
N GLN A 99 5.20 -1.77 3.85
CA GLN A 99 5.53 -3.12 4.30
C GLN A 99 4.97 -3.37 5.70
N PHE A 100 3.65 -3.29 5.83
CA PHE A 100 2.96 -3.61 7.07
C PHE A 100 1.82 -4.61 6.82
N PRO A 101 1.59 -5.62 7.69
CA PRO A 101 0.70 -6.75 7.41
C PRO A 101 -0.75 -6.41 7.08
N PHE A 102 -1.27 -5.26 7.50
CA PHE A 102 -2.66 -4.86 7.21
C PHE A 102 -2.79 -3.90 6.02
N TYR A 103 -1.69 -3.52 5.36
CA TYR A 103 -1.77 -2.60 4.22
C TYR A 103 -2.27 -3.30 2.96
N ASN A 104 -3.29 -2.73 2.33
CA ASN A 104 -3.75 -3.06 0.98
C ASN A 104 -4.49 -1.86 0.37
N MET A 105 -4.94 -1.96 -0.88
CA MET A 105 -5.67 -0.89 -1.56
C MET A 105 -7.20 -1.02 -1.46
N MET A 106 -7.73 -1.99 -0.71
CA MET A 106 -9.18 -2.17 -0.56
C MET A 106 -9.72 -1.18 0.45
N ASN A 107 -10.62 -0.28 0.01
CA ASN A 107 -11.18 0.78 0.87
C ASN A 107 -10.09 1.56 1.61
N ASN A 108 -9.01 1.90 0.93
CA ASN A 108 -7.85 2.55 1.53
C ASN A 108 -7.48 3.83 0.80
N GLN A 109 -7.09 4.83 1.55
CA GLN A 109 -6.39 6.02 1.09
C GLN A 109 -5.11 6.16 1.89
N ASP A 110 -3.98 6.22 1.18
CA ASP A 110 -2.65 6.37 1.71
C ASP A 110 -2.02 7.65 1.17
N VAL A 111 -1.64 8.56 2.06
CA VAL A 111 -0.79 9.70 1.72
C VAL A 111 0.57 9.46 2.34
N PHE A 112 1.63 9.51 1.55
CA PHE A 112 2.96 9.14 2.03
C PHE A 112 4.05 10.14 1.66
N VAL A 113 5.09 10.11 2.48
CA VAL A 113 6.39 10.75 2.23
C VAL A 113 7.46 9.68 2.37
N GLN A 114 8.43 9.69 1.46
CA GLN A 114 9.54 8.73 1.43
C GLN A 114 10.86 9.46 1.23
N ALA A 115 11.89 9.01 1.94
CA ALA A 115 13.26 9.43 1.74
C ALA A 115 14.15 8.20 1.49
N ILE A 116 14.94 8.26 0.43
CA ILE A 116 15.90 7.22 0.06
C ILE A 116 17.30 7.83 0.00
N LEU A 117 18.25 7.18 0.64
CA LEU A 117 19.65 7.61 0.71
C LEU A 117 20.57 6.45 0.27
N LYS A 118 21.60 6.77 -0.48
CA LYS A 118 22.66 5.84 -0.91
C LYS A 118 24.03 6.38 -0.49
N PRO A 119 24.40 6.30 0.79
CA PRO A 119 25.66 6.85 1.30
C PRO A 119 26.89 6.12 0.75
N ASP A 120 26.71 4.90 0.29
CA ASP A 120 27.71 4.05 -0.36
C ASP A 120 27.02 3.25 -1.49
N PRO A 121 27.69 2.91 -2.61
CA PRO A 121 27.11 2.10 -3.69
C PRO A 121 26.51 0.76 -3.24
N LYS A 122 26.97 0.23 -2.11
CA LYS A 122 26.51 -1.03 -1.52
C LYS A 122 25.41 -0.87 -0.47
N VAL A 123 25.10 0.37 -0.07
CA VAL A 123 24.16 0.67 1.01
C VAL A 123 22.99 1.48 0.49
N ASN A 124 21.77 1.01 0.74
CA ASN A 124 20.54 1.74 0.49
C ASN A 124 19.76 1.86 1.79
N ILE A 125 19.40 3.08 2.16
CA ILE A 125 18.57 3.39 3.33
C ILE A 125 17.27 3.99 2.81
N ARG A 126 16.15 3.47 3.25
CA ARG A 126 14.82 3.99 2.94
C ARG A 126 14.07 4.24 4.24
N TRP A 127 13.44 5.41 4.33
CA TRP A 127 12.50 5.77 5.35
C TRP A 127 11.20 6.21 4.72
N ASP A 128 10.07 5.76 5.27
CA ASP A 128 8.73 6.13 4.81
C ASP A 128 7.84 6.51 6.00
N TYR A 129 6.93 7.43 5.73
CA TYR A 129 5.82 7.76 6.60
C TYR A 129 4.53 7.74 5.78
N HIS A 130 3.50 7.07 6.31
CA HIS A 130 2.20 6.91 5.68
C HIS A 130 1.11 7.36 6.62
N SER A 131 0.14 8.11 6.11
CA SER A 131 -1.12 8.43 6.78
C SER A 131 -2.24 7.66 6.10
N LEU A 132 -2.78 6.66 6.80
CA LEU A 132 -3.78 5.75 6.27
C LEU A 132 -5.19 6.10 6.75
N SER A 133 -6.12 6.19 5.82
CA SER A 133 -7.54 6.39 6.06
C SER A 133 -8.38 5.48 5.15
N VAL A 134 -9.67 5.36 5.41
CA VAL A 134 -10.60 4.65 4.53
C VAL A 134 -11.33 5.62 3.60
N ASN A 135 -11.62 5.18 2.38
CA ASN A 135 -12.44 5.95 1.44
C ASN A 135 -13.93 5.95 1.81
N SER A 136 -14.39 4.86 2.42
CA SER A 136 -15.75 4.75 2.91
C SER A 136 -15.78 4.24 4.34
N THR A 137 -16.40 5.02 5.23
CA THR A 137 -16.68 4.61 6.61
C THR A 137 -17.86 3.62 6.70
N GLN A 138 -18.57 3.39 5.61
CA GLN A 138 -19.65 2.40 5.51
C GLN A 138 -19.10 1.00 5.20
N ASP A 139 -17.89 0.90 4.73
CA ASP A 139 -17.22 -0.36 4.40
C ASP A 139 -16.33 -0.87 5.56
N LEU A 140 -15.63 -1.96 5.32
CA LEU A 140 -14.68 -2.57 6.25
C LEU A 140 -13.25 -2.10 5.94
N VAL A 141 -12.38 -2.23 6.92
CA VAL A 141 -10.93 -2.26 6.69
C VAL A 141 -10.52 -3.69 6.41
N TYR A 142 -9.81 -3.92 5.34
CA TYR A 142 -9.41 -5.26 4.89
C TYR A 142 -7.95 -5.53 5.23
N SER A 143 -7.64 -6.74 5.67
CA SER A 143 -6.27 -7.17 5.92
C SER A 143 -5.63 -7.67 4.61
N SER A 144 -4.35 -7.39 4.42
CA SER A 144 -3.60 -7.82 3.23
C SER A 144 -3.32 -9.33 3.18
N SER A 145 -3.49 -10.03 4.28
CA SER A 145 -3.15 -11.44 4.41
C SER A 145 -4.38 -12.31 4.27
N GLY A 146 -4.67 -12.81 3.11
CA GLY A 146 -5.83 -13.66 3.11
C GLY A 146 -6.15 -14.38 1.83
N ALA A 147 -5.31 -14.28 0.82
CA ALA A 147 -5.51 -14.95 -0.46
C ALA A 147 -5.69 -16.48 -0.36
N GLY A 148 -5.39 -17.08 0.79
CA GLY A 148 -5.58 -18.52 1.04
C GLY A 148 -6.93 -18.89 1.67
N ASN A 149 -7.80 -17.95 2.02
CA ASN A 149 -9.10 -18.27 2.62
C ASN A 149 -10.15 -18.52 1.53
N GLN A 150 -10.53 -19.76 1.31
CA GLN A 150 -11.50 -20.17 0.28
C GLN A 150 -12.91 -19.57 0.45
N LYS A 151 -13.30 -19.18 1.67
CA LYS A 151 -14.67 -18.64 1.92
C LYS A 151 -14.78 -17.16 1.64
N LEU A 152 -13.72 -16.39 1.82
CA LEU A 152 -13.71 -14.94 1.69
C LEU A 152 -12.67 -14.44 0.70
N PHE A 153 -12.04 -15.36 -0.05
CA PHE A 153 -10.85 -15.07 -0.83
C PHE A 153 -9.78 -14.36 0.02
N GLY A 154 -9.81 -14.65 1.33
CA GLY A 154 -8.86 -14.16 2.28
C GLY A 154 -8.98 -12.74 2.74
N TYR A 155 -9.94 -11.99 2.29
CA TYR A 155 -10.16 -10.62 2.76
C TYR A 155 -11.08 -10.63 3.98
N LEU A 156 -10.47 -10.70 5.16
CA LEU A 156 -11.15 -10.48 6.42
C LEU A 156 -11.28 -8.98 6.66
N GLY A 157 -12.49 -8.51 6.82
CA GLY A 157 -12.77 -7.11 7.09
C GLY A 157 -13.02 -6.85 8.57
N THR A 158 -12.46 -5.74 9.07
CA THR A 158 -12.71 -5.20 10.41
C THR A 158 -13.64 -3.99 10.29
N PRO A 159 -14.67 -3.83 11.13
CA PRO A 159 -15.58 -2.69 11.07
C PRO A 159 -14.83 -1.35 11.25
N THR A 160 -15.20 -0.36 10.46
CA THR A 160 -14.69 1.03 10.64
C THR A 160 -15.31 1.72 11.85
N ASN A 161 -16.45 1.21 12.34
CA ASN A 161 -17.27 1.83 13.39
C ASN A 161 -17.64 3.30 13.11
N GLY A 162 -17.71 3.68 11.82
CA GLY A 162 -18.01 5.04 11.36
C GLY A 162 -16.80 5.99 11.34
N PHE A 163 -15.61 5.52 11.73
CA PHE A 163 -14.38 6.31 11.72
C PHE A 163 -13.67 6.24 10.36
N GLY A 164 -12.96 7.33 10.00
CA GLY A 164 -12.21 7.43 8.75
C GLY A 164 -10.72 7.10 8.89
N ASN A 165 -10.12 7.41 10.04
CA ASN A 165 -8.67 7.31 10.24
C ASN A 165 -8.26 5.92 10.74
N LEU A 166 -7.35 5.26 10.00
CA LEU A 166 -6.88 3.90 10.30
C LEU A 166 -5.62 3.91 11.15
N ALA A 167 -4.52 4.43 10.61
CA ALA A 167 -3.21 4.44 11.28
C ALA A 167 -2.24 5.42 10.61
N ASN A 168 -1.23 5.84 11.37
CA ASN A 168 0.00 6.38 10.80
C ASN A 168 1.07 5.30 10.89
N LEU A 169 1.79 5.06 9.78
CA LEU A 169 2.90 4.11 9.74
C LEU A 169 4.20 4.85 9.53
N THR A 170 5.24 4.43 10.22
CA THR A 170 6.61 4.78 9.85
C THR A 170 7.43 3.53 9.72
N HIS A 171 8.28 3.47 8.72
CA HIS A 171 9.21 2.35 8.58
C HIS A 171 10.58 2.80 8.06
N VAL A 172 11.58 2.00 8.39
CA VAL A 172 12.94 2.15 7.91
C VAL A 172 13.45 0.79 7.42
N SER A 173 14.14 0.81 6.30
CA SER A 173 14.90 -0.34 5.82
C SER A 173 16.33 0.06 5.48
N VAL A 174 17.26 -0.85 5.76
CA VAL A 174 18.66 -0.74 5.39
C VAL A 174 19.04 -1.99 4.62
N SER A 175 19.42 -1.82 3.35
CA SER A 175 19.90 -2.92 2.52
C SER A 175 21.41 -2.74 2.28
N TYR A 176 22.18 -3.82 2.48
CA TYR A 176 23.62 -3.88 2.25
C TYR A 176 23.94 -4.99 1.25
N LYS A 177 24.57 -4.61 0.14
CA LYS A 177 24.97 -5.51 -0.95
C LYS A 177 26.49 -5.61 -1.02
N PRO A 178 27.14 -6.48 -0.20
CA PRO A 178 28.60 -6.62 -0.17
C PRO A 178 29.20 -7.07 -1.50
N ILE A 179 28.52 -7.99 -2.19
CA ILE A 179 28.88 -8.53 -3.51
C ILE A 179 27.64 -8.59 -4.39
N GLU A 180 27.83 -8.78 -5.69
CA GLU A 180 26.76 -8.62 -6.70
C GLU A 180 25.54 -9.52 -6.49
N ASN A 181 25.76 -10.72 -5.99
CA ASN A 181 24.70 -11.74 -5.81
C ASN A 181 24.26 -11.95 -4.35
N LEU A 182 24.66 -11.10 -3.40
CA LEU A 182 24.27 -11.22 -1.99
C LEU A 182 23.77 -9.88 -1.45
N THR A 183 22.57 -9.86 -0.88
CA THR A 183 21.98 -8.70 -0.23
C THR A 183 21.46 -9.07 1.15
N PHE A 184 21.78 -8.24 2.14
CA PHE A 184 21.20 -8.28 3.48
C PHE A 184 20.24 -7.10 3.63
N THR A 185 19.06 -7.34 4.18
CA THR A 185 18.08 -6.29 4.45
C THR A 185 17.60 -6.39 5.90
N ALA A 186 17.74 -5.30 6.65
CA ALA A 186 17.10 -5.11 7.94
C ALA A 186 15.93 -4.15 7.77
N PHE A 187 14.78 -4.51 8.33
CA PHE A 187 13.54 -3.74 8.23
C PHE A 187 12.88 -3.60 9.59
N TYR A 188 12.37 -2.41 9.88
CA TYR A 188 11.53 -2.14 11.05
C TYR A 188 10.41 -1.17 10.69
N ALA A 189 9.20 -1.43 11.17
CA ALA A 189 8.03 -0.59 11.02
C ALA A 189 7.27 -0.46 12.35
N HIS A 190 6.69 0.72 12.55
CA HIS A 190 5.81 1.01 13.66
C HIS A 190 4.49 1.60 13.17
N ALA A 191 3.38 1.08 13.70
CA ALA A 191 2.04 1.56 13.42
C ALA A 191 1.48 2.30 14.65
N PHE A 192 1.10 3.55 14.48
CA PHE A 192 0.33 4.34 15.43
C PHE A 192 -1.14 4.27 15.00
N GLY A 193 -1.89 3.33 15.54
CA GLY A 193 -3.30 3.16 15.22
C GLY A 193 -4.12 4.38 15.62
N GLN A 194 -5.05 4.72 14.75
CA GLN A 194 -5.99 5.81 14.92
C GLN A 194 -7.36 5.28 15.38
N GLN A 195 -8.42 6.04 15.16
CA GLN A 195 -9.77 5.78 15.69
C GLN A 195 -10.32 4.39 15.33
N ILE A 196 -10.10 3.91 14.10
CA ILE A 196 -10.59 2.58 13.68
C ILE A 196 -9.94 1.49 14.52
N LEU A 197 -8.60 1.51 14.68
CA LEU A 197 -7.91 0.50 15.46
C LEU A 197 -8.24 0.60 16.95
N SER A 198 -8.30 1.80 17.50
CA SER A 198 -8.65 2.01 18.91
C SER A 198 -10.09 1.58 19.24
N SER A 199 -11.00 1.60 18.28
CA SER A 199 -12.39 1.16 18.48
C SER A 199 -12.58 -0.36 18.40
N ASN A 200 -11.61 -1.09 17.83
CA ASN A 200 -11.72 -2.53 17.61
C ASN A 200 -10.75 -3.36 18.49
N TYR A 201 -9.67 -2.75 18.98
CA TYR A 201 -8.61 -3.45 19.70
C TYR A 201 -8.22 -2.74 20.99
N THR A 202 -7.77 -3.48 21.98
CA THR A 202 -7.29 -2.97 23.26
C THR A 202 -5.95 -2.24 23.16
N SER A 203 -5.13 -2.58 22.16
CA SER A 203 -3.90 -1.88 21.81
C SER A 203 -4.02 -1.39 20.37
N ASN A 204 -3.67 -0.14 20.15
CA ASN A 204 -3.66 0.50 18.84
C ASN A 204 -2.25 0.68 18.27
N GLN A 205 -1.24 0.11 18.88
CA GLN A 205 0.15 0.17 18.39
C GLN A 205 0.63 -1.18 17.95
N GLY A 206 1.40 -1.21 16.88
CA GLY A 206 1.98 -2.43 16.34
C GLY A 206 3.42 -2.22 15.90
N ASN A 207 4.24 -3.24 16.11
CA ASN A 207 5.61 -3.29 15.62
C ASN A 207 5.76 -4.47 14.67
N TYR A 208 6.53 -4.26 13.61
CA TYR A 208 6.86 -5.31 12.66
C TYR A 208 8.31 -5.14 12.21
N GLY A 209 9.05 -6.23 12.17
CA GLY A 209 10.43 -6.19 11.71
C GLY A 209 10.91 -7.54 11.22
N PHE A 210 11.89 -7.52 10.35
CA PHE A 210 12.55 -8.73 9.85
C PHE A 210 13.99 -8.44 9.45
N PHE A 211 14.75 -9.52 9.33
CA PHE A 211 16.05 -9.55 8.68
C PHE A 211 15.97 -10.56 7.54
N GLU A 212 16.41 -10.15 6.35
CA GLU A 212 16.36 -10.97 5.13
C GLU A 212 17.76 -11.09 4.53
N THR A 213 18.07 -12.26 4.01
CA THR A 213 19.24 -12.52 3.19
C THR A 213 18.79 -13.02 1.82
N THR A 214 19.12 -12.29 0.78
CA THR A 214 18.82 -12.66 -0.61
C THR A 214 20.08 -13.08 -1.33
N VAL A 215 20.08 -14.27 -1.91
CA VAL A 215 21.16 -14.80 -2.76
C VAL A 215 20.61 -15.02 -4.16
N SER A 216 21.26 -14.45 -5.17
CA SER A 216 20.93 -14.61 -6.60
C SER A 216 21.97 -15.49 -7.28
N PHE A 217 21.55 -16.42 -8.16
CA PHE A 217 22.43 -17.36 -8.88
C PHE A 217 22.45 -17.04 -10.37
#